data_be07dabef4748823fc6b85a949b97b0e
#
_entry.id   be07dabef4748823fc6b85a949b97b0e
#
_cell.length_a   1.000
_cell.length_b   1.000
_cell.length_c   1.000
_cell.angle_alpha   90.00
_cell.angle_beta   90.00
_cell.angle_gamma   90.00
#
_symmetry.space_group_name_H-M   'P 1'
#
loop_
_entity.id
_entity.type
_entity.pdbx_description
1 polymer ?
#
loop_
_entity_poly.entity_id
_entity_poly.type
_entity_poly.pdbx_seq_one_letter_code
_entity_poly.pdbx_strand_id
1 'polypeptide(L)'
;MAPPIHAANERTTGILEAACRVIVREGSHGLRMAGVAQEAGVSKALVHYYFSTRQELMHSAFAFSVKRWHAAVEAELAGAATGREKVERILLAGVESDLPFSEQKVLWNEVWSSLRSDDELRPLVENSYRESIARIVDLIEEGRADGSISTAVDATAAGWRLVAVGDGLDSLLYLGLIEGGRVGELLLSAIARELDEG
;
A
#
# COMPACT_ATOMS: atom_id res chain seq x y z
N MET A 1 28.84 20.43 8.70
CA MET A 1 27.65 21.05 9.33
C MET A 1 26.44 20.26 8.80
N ALA A 2 25.79 19.50 9.67
CA ALA A 2 24.60 18.74 9.27
C ALA A 2 23.47 19.71 8.87
N PRO A 3 22.70 19.40 7.82
CA PRO A 3 21.56 20.22 7.44
C PRO A 3 20.51 20.24 8.57
N PRO A 4 19.71 21.30 8.69
CA PRO A 4 18.63 21.35 9.66
C PRO A 4 17.64 20.21 9.43
N ILE A 5 17.06 19.66 10.50
CA ILE A 5 16.23 18.44 10.49
C ILE A 5 15.10 18.50 9.44
N HIS A 6 14.47 19.65 9.20
CA HIS A 6 13.46 19.83 8.17
C HIS A 6 14.02 19.67 6.74
N ALA A 7 15.18 20.25 6.45
CA ALA A 7 15.81 20.13 5.14
C ALA A 7 16.39 18.72 4.89
N ALA A 8 16.75 17.99 5.95
CA ALA A 8 17.12 16.59 5.87
C ALA A 8 15.89 15.71 5.52
N ASN A 9 14.74 15.97 6.13
CA ASN A 9 13.49 15.26 5.86
C ASN A 9 13.01 15.47 4.41
N GLU A 10 12.97 16.71 3.92
CA GLU A 10 12.56 17.01 2.55
C GLU A 10 13.46 16.36 1.51
N ARG A 11 14.80 16.38 1.73
CA ARG A 11 15.75 15.72 0.83
C ARG A 11 15.64 14.22 0.84
N THR A 12 15.45 13.61 1.99
CA THR A 12 15.23 12.17 2.11
C THR A 12 13.92 11.77 1.41
N THR A 13 12.85 12.54 1.59
CA THR A 13 11.58 12.36 0.89
C THR A 13 11.76 12.42 -0.63
N GLY A 14 12.44 13.43 -1.16
CA GLY A 14 12.69 13.54 -2.60
C GLY A 14 13.52 12.39 -3.18
N ILE A 15 14.48 11.85 -2.42
CA ILE A 15 15.25 10.67 -2.83
C ILE A 15 14.36 9.41 -2.83
N LEU A 16 13.50 9.23 -1.82
CA LEU A 16 12.59 8.08 -1.74
C LEU A 16 11.52 8.11 -2.82
N GLU A 17 10.98 9.29 -3.13
CA GLU A 17 10.08 9.46 -4.28
C GLU A 17 10.75 9.10 -5.61
N ALA A 18 11.98 9.57 -5.80
CA ALA A 18 12.76 9.22 -6.98
C ALA A 18 13.04 7.72 -7.05
N ALA A 19 13.36 7.09 -5.92
CA ALA A 19 13.56 5.63 -5.85
C ALA A 19 12.29 4.88 -6.23
N CYS A 20 11.12 5.29 -5.75
CA CYS A 20 9.82 4.71 -6.14
C CYS A 20 9.60 4.83 -7.65
N ARG A 21 9.80 6.01 -8.25
CA ARG A 21 9.68 6.18 -9.70
C ARG A 21 10.64 5.31 -10.51
N VAL A 22 11.88 5.16 -10.05
CA VAL A 22 12.87 4.27 -10.70
C VAL A 22 12.41 2.82 -10.62
N ILE A 23 11.94 2.35 -9.46
CA ILE A 23 11.43 0.98 -9.29
C ILE A 23 10.22 0.74 -10.21
N VAL A 24 9.28 1.67 -10.27
CA VAL A 24 8.09 1.55 -11.14
C VAL A 24 8.50 1.45 -12.63
N ARG A 25 9.48 2.21 -13.05
CA ARG A 25 9.92 2.27 -14.45
C ARG A 25 10.84 1.12 -14.85
N GLU A 26 11.76 0.71 -13.99
CA GLU A 26 12.88 -0.17 -14.33
C GLU A 26 12.88 -1.50 -13.54
N GLY A 27 11.90 -1.68 -12.66
CA GLY A 27 11.85 -2.80 -11.73
C GLY A 27 12.84 -2.66 -10.56
N SER A 28 12.70 -3.51 -9.56
CA SER A 28 13.60 -3.55 -8.40
C SER A 28 15.05 -3.85 -8.80
N HIS A 29 15.26 -4.67 -9.83
CA HIS A 29 16.60 -4.97 -10.34
C HIS A 29 17.28 -3.77 -11.03
N GLY A 30 16.50 -2.83 -11.58
CA GLY A 30 16.98 -1.59 -12.19
C GLY A 30 17.38 -0.52 -11.18
N LEU A 31 16.97 -0.63 -9.94
CA LEU A 31 17.28 0.35 -8.89
C LEU A 31 18.80 0.46 -8.68
N ARG A 32 19.36 1.62 -8.97
CA ARG A 32 20.79 1.94 -8.77
C ARG A 32 20.93 3.29 -8.11
N MET A 33 21.87 3.42 -7.14
CA MET A 33 22.13 4.68 -6.44
C MET A 33 22.38 5.86 -7.39
N ALA A 34 23.08 5.63 -8.49
CA ALA A 34 23.34 6.67 -9.49
C ALA A 34 22.07 7.07 -10.27
N GLY A 35 21.22 6.11 -10.63
CA GLY A 35 19.94 6.36 -11.29
C GLY A 35 18.98 7.16 -10.41
N VAL A 36 18.90 6.80 -9.13
CA VAL A 36 18.09 7.54 -8.14
C VAL A 36 18.63 8.94 -7.91
N ALA A 37 19.95 9.12 -7.85
CA ALA A 37 20.57 10.45 -7.72
C ALA A 37 20.21 11.36 -8.91
N GLN A 38 20.28 10.82 -10.12
CA GLN A 38 19.89 11.52 -11.36
C GLN A 38 18.41 11.88 -11.34
N GLU A 39 17.53 10.93 -11.00
CA GLU A 39 16.08 11.10 -10.93
C GLU A 39 15.67 12.15 -9.87
N ALA A 40 16.38 12.17 -8.72
CA ALA A 40 16.14 13.11 -7.62
C ALA A 40 16.81 14.49 -7.83
N GLY A 41 17.64 14.66 -8.87
CA GLY A 41 18.39 15.89 -9.10
C GLY A 41 19.45 16.18 -8.04
N VAL A 42 20.02 15.14 -7.42
CA VAL A 42 21.03 15.26 -6.35
C VAL A 42 22.32 14.53 -6.70
N SER A 43 23.39 14.79 -5.93
CA SER A 43 24.64 14.05 -6.12
C SER A 43 24.52 12.60 -5.63
N LYS A 44 25.25 11.67 -6.27
CA LYS A 44 25.37 10.28 -5.82
C LYS A 44 25.90 10.20 -4.38
N ALA A 45 26.82 11.11 -4.00
CA ALA A 45 27.34 11.19 -2.65
C ALA A 45 26.26 11.50 -1.61
N LEU A 46 25.28 12.33 -1.97
CA LEU A 46 24.15 12.64 -1.08
C LEU A 46 23.24 11.43 -0.89
N VAL A 47 22.96 10.66 -1.95
CA VAL A 47 22.18 9.41 -1.82
C VAL A 47 22.93 8.44 -0.90
N HIS A 48 24.24 8.26 -1.08
CA HIS A 48 25.06 7.42 -0.20
C HIS A 48 25.18 7.93 1.24
N TYR A 49 25.00 9.21 1.46
CA TYR A 49 24.97 9.78 2.81
C TYR A 49 23.74 9.34 3.60
N TYR A 50 22.59 9.23 2.92
CA TYR A 50 21.33 8.82 3.55
C TYR A 50 21.10 7.30 3.52
N PHE A 51 21.61 6.61 2.51
CA PHE A 51 21.39 5.18 2.29
C PHE A 51 22.71 4.50 1.97
N SER A 52 23.20 3.66 2.88
CA SER A 52 24.49 3.00 2.75
C SER A 52 24.52 1.97 1.62
N THR A 53 23.39 1.30 1.39
CA THR A 53 23.24 0.23 0.41
C THR A 53 22.02 0.43 -0.50
N ARG A 54 22.07 -0.23 -1.66
CA ARG A 54 20.90 -0.32 -2.55
C ARG A 54 19.70 -1.00 -1.87
N GLN A 55 19.96 -2.01 -1.06
CA GLN A 55 18.95 -2.75 -0.32
C GLN A 55 18.26 -1.86 0.70
N GLU A 56 19.01 -1.13 1.52
CA GLU A 56 18.46 -0.13 2.45
C GLU A 56 17.61 0.92 1.75
N LEU A 57 18.05 1.41 0.58
CA LEU A 57 17.28 2.36 -0.22
C LEU A 57 15.95 1.73 -0.71
N MET A 58 15.99 0.47 -1.16
CA MET A 58 14.79 -0.25 -1.61
C MET A 58 13.79 -0.46 -0.46
N HIS A 59 14.25 -0.95 0.69
CA HIS A 59 13.41 -1.14 1.88
C HIS A 59 12.78 0.17 2.35
N SER A 60 13.58 1.25 2.36
CA SER A 60 13.11 2.57 2.75
C SER A 60 12.11 3.15 1.74
N ALA A 61 12.30 2.94 0.45
CA ALA A 61 11.37 3.36 -0.59
C ALA A 61 10.04 2.60 -0.47
N PHE A 62 10.07 1.29 -0.21
CA PHE A 62 8.87 0.51 0.06
C PHE A 62 8.12 1.01 1.30
N ALA A 63 8.78 1.13 2.44
CA ALA A 63 8.17 1.64 3.67
C ALA A 63 7.59 3.05 3.49
N PHE A 64 8.27 3.91 2.74
CA PHE A 64 7.79 5.24 2.39
C PHE A 64 6.52 5.19 1.54
N SER A 65 6.48 4.31 0.54
CA SER A 65 5.31 4.16 -0.34
C SER A 65 4.10 3.62 0.42
N VAL A 66 4.29 2.63 1.31
CA VAL A 66 3.23 2.11 2.19
C VAL A 66 2.65 3.22 3.07
N LYS A 67 3.51 4.04 3.68
CA LYS A 67 3.06 5.16 4.51
C LYS A 67 2.26 6.19 3.70
N ARG A 68 2.68 6.50 2.47
CA ARG A 68 1.93 7.39 1.58
C ARG A 68 0.58 6.82 1.20
N TRP A 69 0.54 5.51 0.92
CA TRP A 69 -0.71 4.82 0.62
C TRP A 69 -1.68 4.88 1.80
N HIS A 70 -1.23 4.55 3.02
CA HIS A 70 -2.07 4.66 4.21
C HIS A 70 -2.62 6.08 4.41
N ALA A 71 -1.79 7.10 4.22
CA ALA A 71 -2.24 8.49 4.33
C ALA A 71 -3.28 8.87 3.26
N ALA A 72 -3.12 8.39 2.04
CA ALA A 72 -4.08 8.63 0.97
C ALA A 72 -5.42 7.91 1.24
N VAL A 73 -5.36 6.67 1.69
CA VAL A 73 -6.55 5.90 2.08
C VAL A 73 -7.30 6.57 3.23
N GLU A 74 -6.61 7.00 4.29
CA GLU A 74 -7.26 7.73 5.39
C GLU A 74 -7.93 9.03 4.92
N ALA A 75 -7.37 9.70 3.90
CA ALA A 75 -8.01 10.86 3.29
C ALA A 75 -9.31 10.50 2.54
N GLU A 76 -9.36 9.34 1.86
CA GLU A 76 -10.56 8.81 1.20
C GLU A 76 -11.65 8.43 2.21
N LEU A 77 -11.29 8.04 3.44
CA LEU A 77 -12.26 7.76 4.49
C LEU A 77 -12.93 9.03 5.06
N ALA A 78 -12.33 10.19 4.82
CA ALA A 78 -12.91 11.46 5.24
C ALA A 78 -14.26 11.69 4.55
N GLY A 79 -15.30 11.90 5.37
CA GLY A 79 -16.66 12.10 4.87
C GLY A 79 -17.48 10.81 4.69
N ALA A 80 -16.94 9.62 4.97
CA ALA A 80 -17.75 8.42 5.13
C ALA A 80 -18.60 8.52 6.40
N ALA A 81 -19.91 8.22 6.28
CA ALA A 81 -20.86 8.39 7.36
C ALA A 81 -20.87 7.20 8.34
N THR A 82 -20.53 5.99 7.86
CA THR A 82 -20.63 4.74 8.62
C THR A 82 -19.37 3.90 8.51
N GLY A 83 -19.20 2.98 9.46
CA GLY A 83 -18.11 2.00 9.42
C GLY A 83 -18.17 1.13 8.18
N ARG A 84 -19.36 0.73 7.74
CA ARG A 84 -19.56 -0.02 6.49
C ARG A 84 -19.05 0.76 5.27
N GLU A 85 -19.44 2.02 5.12
CA GLU A 85 -18.99 2.87 4.03
C GLU A 85 -17.46 3.03 4.03
N LYS A 86 -16.84 3.12 5.22
CA LYS A 86 -15.39 3.14 5.35
C LYS A 86 -14.73 1.85 4.88
N VAL A 87 -15.28 0.67 5.23
CA VAL A 87 -14.78 -0.62 4.76
C VAL A 87 -14.88 -0.71 3.23
N GLU A 88 -15.99 -0.31 2.64
CA GLU A 88 -16.17 -0.28 1.18
C GLU A 88 -15.12 0.62 0.52
N ARG A 89 -14.94 1.84 1.00
CA ARG A 89 -13.98 2.81 0.44
C ARG A 89 -12.54 2.34 0.53
N ILE A 90 -12.09 1.82 1.68
CA ILE A 90 -10.71 1.37 1.86
C ILE A 90 -10.37 0.19 0.94
N LEU A 91 -11.30 -0.74 0.77
CA LEU A 91 -11.11 -1.92 -0.07
C LEU A 91 -11.17 -1.56 -1.56
N LEU A 92 -12.10 -0.70 -1.97
CA LEU A 92 -12.17 -0.21 -3.35
C LEU A 92 -10.93 0.60 -3.72
N ALA A 93 -10.43 1.48 -2.84
CA ALA A 93 -9.18 2.19 -3.07
C ALA A 93 -7.99 1.26 -3.33
N GLY A 94 -7.97 0.06 -2.73
CA GLY A 94 -6.94 -0.95 -2.98
C GLY A 94 -6.98 -1.56 -4.39
N VAL A 95 -8.13 -1.58 -5.06
CA VAL A 95 -8.32 -2.27 -6.35
C VAL A 95 -8.67 -1.34 -7.52
N GLU A 96 -9.33 -0.21 -7.26
CA GLU A 96 -9.61 0.82 -8.28
C GLU A 96 -8.41 1.73 -8.44
N SER A 97 -7.74 1.63 -9.59
CA SER A 97 -6.48 2.32 -9.83
C SER A 97 -6.64 3.60 -10.61
N ASP A 98 -6.94 4.70 -9.90
CA ASP A 98 -6.50 6.00 -10.38
C ASP A 98 -5.18 6.37 -9.69
N LEU A 99 -4.25 7.05 -10.41
CA LEU A 99 -3.00 7.55 -9.84
C LEU A 99 -3.26 8.27 -8.49
N PRO A 100 -2.60 7.93 -7.40
CA PRO A 100 -1.27 7.36 -7.19
C PRO A 100 -1.24 5.84 -6.89
N PHE A 101 -2.34 5.14 -6.93
CA PHE A 101 -2.45 3.73 -6.51
C PHE A 101 -1.84 2.75 -7.53
N SER A 102 -1.79 3.09 -8.82
CA SER A 102 -1.14 2.24 -9.84
C SER A 102 0.36 2.07 -9.60
N GLU A 103 1.04 3.13 -9.15
CA GLU A 103 2.47 3.06 -8.78
C GLU A 103 2.68 2.15 -7.57
N GLN A 104 1.77 2.18 -6.60
CA GLN A 104 1.81 1.33 -5.41
C GLN A 104 1.70 -0.15 -5.79
N LYS A 105 0.82 -0.51 -6.72
CA LYS A 105 0.67 -1.89 -7.20
C LYS A 105 1.95 -2.42 -7.84
N VAL A 106 2.59 -1.62 -8.68
CA VAL A 106 3.89 -2.00 -9.29
C VAL A 106 4.95 -2.21 -8.22
N LEU A 107 5.03 -1.32 -7.23
CA LEU A 107 5.96 -1.47 -6.09
C LEU A 107 5.69 -2.74 -5.30
N TRP A 108 4.42 -3.08 -5.02
CA TRP A 108 4.06 -4.32 -4.34
C TRP A 108 4.48 -5.56 -5.14
N ASN A 109 4.24 -5.61 -6.44
CA ASN A 109 4.64 -6.73 -7.29
C ASN A 109 6.17 -6.91 -7.30
N GLU A 110 6.93 -5.82 -7.35
CA GLU A 110 8.39 -5.85 -7.26
C GLU A 110 8.88 -6.34 -5.88
N VAL A 111 8.22 -5.93 -4.81
CA VAL A 111 8.49 -6.39 -3.45
C VAL A 111 8.21 -7.88 -3.30
N TRP A 112 7.04 -8.35 -3.77
CA TRP A 112 6.71 -9.77 -3.77
C TRP A 112 7.73 -10.62 -4.51
N SER A 113 8.20 -10.17 -5.68
CA SER A 113 9.23 -10.87 -6.45
C SER A 113 10.56 -10.95 -5.68
N SER A 114 10.86 -9.95 -4.88
CA SER A 114 12.11 -9.83 -4.12
C SER A 114 12.13 -10.63 -2.81
N LEU A 115 10.97 -11.02 -2.25
CA LEU A 115 10.88 -11.76 -0.98
C LEU A 115 11.61 -13.11 -0.98
N ARG A 116 11.86 -13.68 -2.17
CA ARG A 116 12.59 -14.95 -2.28
C ARG A 116 14.09 -14.82 -2.05
N SER A 117 14.63 -13.63 -2.21
CA SER A 117 16.06 -13.33 -2.16
C SER A 117 16.43 -12.28 -1.12
N ASP A 118 15.45 -11.76 -0.39
CA ASP A 118 15.62 -10.67 0.57
C ASP A 118 14.80 -10.94 1.84
N ASP A 119 15.43 -11.62 2.79
CA ASP A 119 14.79 -11.99 4.06
C ASP A 119 14.50 -10.76 4.95
N GLU A 120 15.25 -9.66 4.80
CA GLU A 120 15.03 -8.43 5.57
C GLU A 120 13.77 -7.67 5.12
N LEU A 121 13.32 -7.91 3.90
CA LEU A 121 12.08 -7.31 3.36
C LEU A 121 10.82 -7.98 3.93
N ARG A 122 10.89 -9.26 4.28
CA ARG A 122 9.75 -10.04 4.80
C ARG A 122 9.06 -9.40 6.00
N PRO A 123 9.76 -8.99 7.07
CA PRO A 123 9.11 -8.36 8.23
C PRO A 123 8.38 -7.06 7.87
N LEU A 124 8.89 -6.29 6.91
CA LEU A 124 8.26 -5.05 6.45
C LEU A 124 6.92 -5.33 5.76
N VAL A 125 6.90 -6.35 4.90
CA VAL A 125 5.68 -6.79 4.21
C VAL A 125 4.66 -7.36 5.18
N GLU A 126 5.09 -8.25 6.08
CA GLU A 126 4.22 -8.84 7.10
C GLU A 126 3.59 -7.76 7.99
N ASN A 127 4.38 -6.77 8.42
CA ASN A 127 3.88 -5.66 9.24
C ASN A 127 2.84 -4.84 8.48
N SER A 128 3.10 -4.51 7.21
CA SER A 128 2.16 -3.77 6.37
C SER A 128 0.82 -4.51 6.22
N TYR A 129 0.84 -5.83 6.01
CA TYR A 129 -0.39 -6.63 5.97
C TYR A 129 -1.12 -6.63 7.30
N ARG A 130 -0.41 -6.80 8.43
CA ARG A 130 -1.01 -6.77 9.77
C ARG A 130 -1.69 -5.43 10.04
N GLU A 131 -1.04 -4.32 9.70
CA GLU A 131 -1.60 -2.98 9.85
C GLU A 131 -2.86 -2.79 8.98
N SER A 132 -2.82 -3.21 7.72
CA SER A 132 -3.97 -3.13 6.82
C SER A 132 -5.16 -3.97 7.31
N ILE A 133 -4.92 -5.20 7.74
CA ILE A 133 -5.96 -6.09 8.28
C ILE A 133 -6.53 -5.50 9.57
N ALA A 134 -5.68 -5.06 10.50
CA ALA A 134 -6.11 -4.46 11.75
C ALA A 134 -7.00 -3.22 11.49
N ARG A 135 -6.62 -2.38 10.50
CA ARG A 135 -7.42 -1.21 10.14
C ARG A 135 -8.81 -1.60 9.62
N ILE A 136 -8.92 -2.64 8.78
CA ILE A 136 -10.22 -3.13 8.30
C ILE A 136 -11.05 -3.70 9.46
N VAL A 137 -10.43 -4.45 10.37
CA VAL A 137 -11.10 -4.96 11.58
C VAL A 137 -11.66 -3.81 12.42
N ASP A 138 -10.86 -2.76 12.66
CA ASP A 138 -11.31 -1.58 13.40
C ASP A 138 -12.51 -0.90 12.73
N LEU A 139 -12.51 -0.79 11.40
CA LEU A 139 -13.63 -0.21 10.64
C LEU A 139 -14.89 -1.09 10.71
N ILE A 140 -14.74 -2.41 10.71
CA ILE A 140 -15.86 -3.34 10.92
C ILE A 140 -16.44 -3.16 12.33
N GLU A 141 -15.59 -3.03 13.36
CA GLU A 141 -16.06 -2.78 14.73
C GLU A 141 -16.74 -1.41 14.87
N GLU A 142 -16.24 -0.36 14.17
CA GLU A 142 -16.94 0.91 14.07
C GLU A 142 -18.36 0.72 13.47
N GLY A 143 -18.48 -0.07 12.37
CA GLY A 143 -19.76 -0.37 11.72
C GLY A 143 -20.70 -1.20 12.59
N ARG A 144 -20.18 -2.10 13.43
CA ARG A 144 -20.98 -2.82 14.42
C ARG A 144 -21.51 -1.87 15.51
N ALA A 145 -20.70 -0.91 15.91
CA ALA A 145 -21.07 0.07 16.93
C ALA A 145 -22.09 1.09 16.42
N ASP A 146 -22.01 1.52 15.16
CA ASP A 146 -22.96 2.45 14.53
C ASP A 146 -24.20 1.77 13.92
N GLY A 147 -24.24 0.42 13.92
CA GLY A 147 -25.37 -0.38 13.43
C GLY A 147 -25.37 -0.58 11.91
N SER A 148 -24.35 -0.16 11.18
CA SER A 148 -24.23 -0.35 9.73
C SER A 148 -23.72 -1.74 9.33
N ILE A 149 -23.17 -2.50 10.28
CA ILE A 149 -22.71 -3.87 10.12
C ILE A 149 -23.37 -4.74 11.22
N SER A 150 -23.74 -5.97 10.87
CA SER A 150 -24.33 -6.92 11.82
C SER A 150 -23.38 -7.22 12.99
N THR A 151 -23.91 -7.21 14.21
CA THR A 151 -23.15 -7.59 15.41
C THR A 151 -22.77 -9.09 15.43
N ALA A 152 -23.36 -9.92 14.57
CA ALA A 152 -23.03 -11.32 14.41
C ALA A 152 -21.74 -11.56 13.61
N VAL A 153 -21.27 -10.56 12.86
CA VAL A 153 -20.03 -10.63 12.07
C VAL A 153 -18.83 -10.82 12.98
N ASP A 154 -18.02 -11.85 12.73
CA ASP A 154 -16.67 -11.96 13.28
C ASP A 154 -15.74 -10.99 12.51
N ALA A 155 -15.50 -9.82 13.10
CA ALA A 155 -14.72 -8.76 12.47
C ALA A 155 -13.31 -9.20 12.07
N THR A 156 -12.65 -10.02 12.89
CA THR A 156 -11.30 -10.53 12.59
C THR A 156 -11.32 -11.47 11.40
N ALA A 157 -12.21 -12.44 11.38
CA ALA A 157 -12.32 -13.39 10.28
C ALA A 157 -12.76 -12.70 8.98
N ALA A 158 -13.71 -11.77 9.04
CA ALA A 158 -14.15 -10.98 7.90
C ALA A 158 -13.01 -10.12 7.34
N GLY A 159 -12.23 -9.44 8.20
CA GLY A 159 -11.07 -8.64 7.78
C GLY A 159 -10.05 -9.44 6.98
N TRP A 160 -9.68 -10.64 7.46
CA TRP A 160 -8.79 -11.54 6.74
C TRP A 160 -9.34 -11.97 5.38
N ARG A 161 -10.62 -12.37 5.32
CA ARG A 161 -11.25 -12.81 4.07
C ARG A 161 -11.36 -11.67 3.05
N LEU A 162 -11.75 -10.48 3.50
CA LEU A 162 -11.89 -9.32 2.62
C LEU A 162 -10.55 -8.87 2.02
N VAL A 163 -9.46 -8.86 2.81
CA VAL A 163 -8.12 -8.59 2.28
C VAL A 163 -7.71 -9.65 1.27
N ALA A 164 -7.91 -10.94 1.57
CA ALA A 164 -7.57 -12.02 0.65
C ALA A 164 -8.37 -11.96 -0.67
N VAL A 165 -9.64 -11.56 -0.62
CA VAL A 165 -10.46 -11.33 -1.82
C VAL A 165 -9.92 -10.16 -2.62
N GLY A 166 -9.61 -9.04 -1.97
CA GLY A 166 -9.02 -7.86 -2.62
C GLY A 166 -7.72 -8.19 -3.35
N ASP A 167 -6.78 -8.86 -2.68
CA ASP A 167 -5.51 -9.30 -3.27
C ASP A 167 -5.72 -10.26 -4.45
N GLY A 168 -6.66 -11.19 -4.33
CA GLY A 168 -7.02 -12.10 -5.42
C GLY A 168 -7.57 -11.37 -6.64
N LEU A 169 -8.49 -10.43 -6.44
CA LEU A 169 -9.07 -9.62 -7.51
C LEU A 169 -8.01 -8.71 -8.16
N ASP A 170 -7.13 -8.11 -7.38
CA ASP A 170 -6.03 -7.30 -7.90
C ASP A 170 -5.08 -8.13 -8.78
N SER A 171 -4.77 -9.37 -8.38
CA SER A 171 -3.98 -10.30 -9.17
C SER A 171 -4.64 -10.64 -10.51
N LEU A 172 -5.97 -10.86 -10.52
CA LEU A 172 -6.73 -11.15 -11.76
C LEU A 172 -6.76 -9.92 -12.69
N LEU A 173 -6.89 -8.72 -12.11
CA LEU A 173 -6.83 -7.46 -12.86
C LEU A 173 -5.45 -7.26 -13.49
N TYR A 174 -4.37 -7.49 -12.72
CA TYR A 174 -3.00 -7.40 -13.20
C TYR A 174 -2.70 -8.35 -14.36
N LEU A 175 -3.28 -9.55 -14.34
CA LEU A 175 -3.18 -10.54 -15.42
C LEU A 175 -4.08 -10.21 -16.62
N GLY A 176 -4.91 -9.17 -16.55
CA GLY A 176 -5.85 -8.81 -17.60
C GLY A 176 -7.01 -9.80 -17.79
N LEU A 177 -7.31 -10.62 -16.78
CA LEU A 177 -8.41 -11.60 -16.80
C LEU A 177 -9.76 -10.99 -16.47
N ILE A 178 -9.77 -9.86 -15.80
CA ILE A 178 -10.97 -9.07 -15.48
C ILE A 178 -10.70 -7.57 -15.71
N GLU A 179 -11.76 -6.81 -15.98
CA GLU A 179 -11.69 -5.36 -16.13
C GLU A 179 -11.94 -4.65 -14.79
N GLY A 180 -11.43 -3.43 -14.63
CA GLY A 180 -11.50 -2.67 -13.38
C GLY A 180 -12.92 -2.51 -12.82
N GLY A 181 -13.90 -2.14 -13.66
CA GLY A 181 -15.30 -2.03 -13.23
C GLY A 181 -15.87 -3.35 -12.69
N ARG A 182 -15.46 -4.50 -13.26
CA ARG A 182 -15.87 -5.81 -12.76
C ARG A 182 -15.22 -6.16 -11.42
N VAL A 183 -14.02 -5.67 -11.16
CA VAL A 183 -13.34 -5.83 -9.85
C VAL A 183 -14.15 -5.17 -8.75
N GLY A 184 -14.57 -3.91 -8.94
CA GLY A 184 -15.38 -3.19 -7.96
C GLY A 184 -16.70 -3.91 -7.65
N GLU A 185 -17.44 -4.37 -8.68
CA GLU A 185 -18.66 -5.14 -8.51
C GLU A 185 -18.46 -6.43 -7.68
N LEU A 186 -17.41 -7.20 -7.99
CA LEU A 186 -17.12 -8.45 -7.29
C LEU A 186 -16.71 -8.19 -5.84
N LEU A 187 -15.92 -7.15 -5.61
CA LEU A 187 -15.49 -6.77 -4.28
C LEU A 187 -16.65 -6.29 -3.42
N LEU A 188 -17.52 -5.40 -3.93
CA LEU A 188 -18.72 -4.96 -3.23
C LEU A 188 -19.67 -6.13 -2.91
N SER A 189 -19.81 -7.08 -3.84
CA SER A 189 -20.59 -8.30 -3.59
C SER A 189 -19.99 -9.17 -2.48
N ALA A 190 -18.66 -9.28 -2.41
CA ALA A 190 -17.99 -10.02 -1.34
C ALA A 190 -18.16 -9.31 0.01
N ILE A 191 -18.01 -7.99 0.04
CA ILE A 191 -18.22 -7.17 1.24
C ILE A 191 -19.64 -7.35 1.77
N ALA A 192 -20.65 -7.28 0.89
CA ALA A 192 -22.05 -7.45 1.29
C ALA A 192 -22.29 -8.82 1.95
N ARG A 193 -21.78 -9.91 1.36
CA ARG A 193 -21.91 -11.26 1.94
C ARG A 193 -21.24 -11.40 3.29
N GLU A 194 -20.04 -10.85 3.44
CA GLU A 194 -19.27 -10.93 4.69
C GLU A 194 -19.88 -10.09 5.82
N LEU A 195 -20.48 -8.94 5.51
CA LEU A 195 -20.95 -8.00 6.51
C LEU A 195 -22.45 -8.04 6.79
N ASP A 196 -23.27 -8.67 5.92
CA ASP A 196 -24.71 -8.78 6.10
C ASP A 196 -25.15 -10.17 6.58
N GLU A 197 -24.44 -11.25 6.17
CA GLU A 197 -24.84 -12.65 6.40
C GLU A 197 -24.01 -13.34 7.50
N GLY A 198 -23.06 -12.63 8.13
CA GLY A 198 -22.17 -13.14 9.17
C GLY A 198 -22.84 -13.46 10.51
#